data_25cfb46fac39e4a241b13c4d3ebfe0ca
#
_entry.id   25cfb46fac39e4a241b13c4d3ebfe0ca
#
_cell.length_a   1.000
_cell.length_b   1.000
_cell.length_c   1.000
_cell.angle_alpha   90.00
_cell.angle_beta   90.00
_cell.angle_gamma   90.00
#
_symmetry.space_group_name_H-M   'P 1'
#
loop_
_entity.id
_entity.type
_entity.pdbx_description
1 polymer ?
#
loop_
_entity_poly.entity_id
_entity_poly.type
_entity_poly.pdbx_seq_one_letter_code
_entity_poly.pdbx_strand_id
1 'polypeptide(L)'
;LDSDDSAATGAFRPRVAIGAFRVPFHASIGGAFGLYSTPQVARGMRDRSGRGNIMAEHKSDIEIARAANKKPIMEIGAKLGIPAEDLVPYGHDKAKVSAAFIARQKDKKDGKLILVTAINPTPAGEGKTTTTVGLGDGLNRIGKKAMICIREASLGPNFGMKGGAAGGGMAQVVPMEEMNLHFTGDFHAITSAHNLLSAMIDNHIYWGNELEIDARRVVWRRVMDMNDRALRDIVVNLGGVANGFPRQTGFDITVASEVMAILCLAKDLEDLQQRLGAIVVAYRRDKTPIHCRDIKADGAMTVLLKDAMQPNLVQTLENNPAFVHGGPFANIAHGCNSVVATTTALKLADYVVTEAGFGADLGAEKFFDIKCRKAGLKPDAAVIVATVRAMKMNGGVKKDDLGTENIAAVEKGCANLGRHVQNVKKFGVPVVVAINHFVSDTEAEIQAVKDYVATLGAEAILCKHWGQGSAGIEDLAHKVVELAESGQAQFAPLYPDEMPLFEKIETIATEIYHAGEVIAEKSVREQLKQWEGQGYGKLPICMAKTQYSFSTDPNLRGAPTDHSVAVREVRLSAGAGFIVVITGEIMTMPGLPRTPSSEKIFLNDQGQIEGLF
;
A
#
# COMPACT_ATOMS: atom_id res chain seq x y z
N LEU A 1 -8.18 -64.86 28.22
CA LEU A 1 -7.28 -65.88 28.77
C LEU A 1 -5.87 -65.48 28.37
N ASP A 2 -5.16 -64.76 29.23
CA ASP A 2 -4.01 -65.22 30.04
C ASP A 2 -2.86 -65.71 29.18
N SER A 3 -1.64 -65.33 29.29
CA SER A 3 -0.79 -64.83 30.38
C SER A 3 0.61 -64.48 29.84
N ASP A 4 1.25 -63.48 30.44
CA ASP A 4 2.67 -63.40 30.88
C ASP A 4 3.80 -63.89 29.93
N ASP A 5 4.91 -63.22 29.73
CA ASP A 5 5.83 -62.65 30.70
C ASP A 5 7.06 -61.97 30.01
N SER A 6 7.60 -61.01 30.73
CA SER A 6 9.01 -60.61 30.96
C SER A 6 9.90 -60.04 29.85
N ALA A 7 10.17 -58.77 30.06
CA ALA A 7 11.45 -58.07 30.23
C ALA A 7 12.71 -58.41 29.35
N ALA A 8 13.18 -57.41 28.61
CA ALA A 8 14.62 -57.12 28.52
C ALA A 8 14.84 -55.65 28.16
N THR A 9 15.29 -54.88 29.12
CA THR A 9 15.89 -53.54 28.99
C THR A 9 17.22 -53.61 28.20
N GLY A 10 17.30 -52.88 27.09
CA GLY A 10 18.50 -52.67 26.33
C GLY A 10 18.62 -51.20 25.96
N ALA A 11 19.24 -50.40 26.85
CA ALA A 11 19.58 -49.02 26.58
C ALA A 11 20.74 -48.92 25.58
N PHE A 12 20.45 -48.49 24.39
CA PHE A 12 21.48 -48.08 23.41
C PHE A 12 21.66 -46.57 23.50
N ARG A 13 22.79 -46.10 24.08
CA ARG A 13 23.27 -44.72 23.97
C ARG A 13 24.23 -44.64 22.81
N PRO A 14 24.02 -43.81 21.79
CA PRO A 14 25.07 -43.46 20.86
C PRO A 14 25.97 -42.38 21.48
N ARG A 15 27.25 -42.68 21.61
CA ARG A 15 28.30 -41.69 21.86
C ARG A 15 28.51 -40.87 20.58
N VAL A 16 28.21 -39.58 20.64
CA VAL A 16 28.65 -38.60 19.61
C VAL A 16 30.06 -38.19 19.98
N ALA A 17 31.01 -38.54 19.14
CA ALA A 17 32.40 -38.06 19.21
C ALA A 17 32.44 -36.67 18.55
N ILE A 18 32.67 -35.62 19.34
CA ILE A 18 32.97 -34.28 18.86
C ILE A 18 34.44 -34.23 18.44
N GLY A 19 34.68 -34.31 17.15
CA GLY A 19 35.97 -34.04 16.55
C GLY A 19 36.21 -32.53 16.46
N ALA A 20 37.11 -32.01 17.31
CA ALA A 20 37.57 -30.64 17.25
C ALA A 20 38.52 -30.44 16.06
N PHE A 21 38.09 -29.75 15.03
CA PHE A 21 38.95 -29.21 13.99
C PHE A 21 39.62 -27.93 14.51
N ARG A 22 40.93 -28.01 14.78
CA ARG A 22 41.79 -26.84 14.99
C ARG A 22 42.28 -26.35 13.63
N VAL A 23 41.93 -25.10 13.29
CA VAL A 23 42.55 -24.35 12.19
C VAL A 23 43.66 -23.48 12.82
N PRO A 24 44.88 -23.48 12.31
CA PRO A 24 45.95 -22.66 12.86
C PRO A 24 45.80 -21.20 12.44
N PHE A 25 45.80 -20.31 13.44
CA PHE A 25 45.96 -18.87 13.26
C PHE A 25 47.45 -18.55 13.04
N HIS A 26 47.77 -18.01 11.87
CA HIS A 26 49.04 -17.31 11.67
C HIS A 26 48.84 -15.83 12.00
N ALA A 27 49.57 -15.37 13.00
CA ALA A 27 49.69 -13.96 13.35
C ALA A 27 50.85 -13.34 12.56
N SER A 28 50.65 -12.16 12.02
CA SER A 28 51.68 -11.16 11.66
C SER A 28 51.07 -9.79 11.76
N ILE A 29 51.27 -9.11 12.83
CA ILE A 29 52.18 -8.01 13.18
C ILE A 29 51.96 -6.75 12.29
N GLY A 30 51.56 -5.69 12.96
CA GLY A 30 52.10 -4.34 12.81
C GLY A 30 51.18 -3.29 12.22
N GLY A 31 50.85 -2.30 13.04
CA GLY A 31 50.58 -0.99 12.50
C GLY A 31 49.43 -0.17 13.16
N ALA A 32 49.85 0.65 14.09
CA ALA A 32 49.25 1.95 14.44
C ALA A 32 47.81 1.99 15.04
N PHE A 33 47.76 2.09 16.34
CA PHE A 33 46.63 2.63 17.11
C PHE A 33 46.39 4.10 16.72
N GLY A 34 45.34 4.36 15.99
CA GLY A 34 44.73 5.67 15.86
C GLY A 34 43.57 5.77 16.86
N LEU A 35 43.76 6.53 17.90
CA LEU A 35 42.73 6.94 18.87
C LEU A 35 41.61 7.72 18.14
N TYR A 36 40.48 7.11 17.96
CA TYR A 36 39.24 7.84 17.62
C TYR A 36 38.63 8.39 18.89
N SER A 37 38.83 9.69 19.06
CA SER A 37 38.13 10.51 20.05
C SER A 37 36.63 10.49 19.82
N THR A 38 35.88 10.17 20.87
CA THR A 38 34.44 10.43 21.00
C THR A 38 34.13 11.89 20.71
N PRO A 39 33.07 12.22 19.96
CA PRO A 39 32.62 13.61 19.87
C PRO A 39 32.05 14.06 21.23
N GLN A 40 32.77 14.98 21.85
CA GLN A 40 32.24 15.74 22.98
C GLN A 40 30.99 16.49 22.56
N VAL A 41 29.90 16.29 23.32
CA VAL A 41 28.72 17.14 23.32
C VAL A 41 29.17 18.58 23.52
N ALA A 42 29.03 19.41 22.51
CA ALA A 42 29.29 20.85 22.60
C ALA A 42 28.27 21.47 23.55
N ARG A 43 28.71 21.77 24.80
CA ARG A 43 27.98 22.66 25.69
C ARG A 43 27.95 24.05 25.07
N GLY A 44 26.73 24.52 24.77
CA GLY A 44 26.48 25.82 24.20
C GLY A 44 27.10 26.95 25.01
N MET A 45 27.92 27.78 24.38
CA MET A 45 28.26 29.10 24.81
C MET A 45 26.99 29.95 24.83
N ARG A 46 26.61 30.45 26.02
CA ARG A 46 25.54 31.43 26.15
C ARG A 46 26.05 32.75 25.57
N ASP A 47 25.48 33.15 24.46
CA ASP A 47 25.61 34.52 23.97
C ASP A 47 24.77 35.44 24.87
N ARG A 48 25.43 36.50 25.37
CA ARG A 48 24.83 37.54 26.24
C ARG A 48 24.23 38.67 25.40
N SER A 49 23.51 38.38 24.33
CA SER A 49 22.67 39.36 23.64
C SER A 49 21.21 38.93 23.76
N GLY A 50 20.50 39.58 24.67
CA GLY A 50 19.13 39.28 25.07
C GLY A 50 18.10 39.55 23.96
N ARG A 51 18.08 38.72 22.91
CA ARG A 51 16.93 38.50 22.04
C ARG A 51 16.79 37.00 21.83
N GLY A 52 16.07 36.35 22.73
CA GLY A 52 15.69 34.96 22.59
C GLY A 52 14.75 34.82 21.40
N ASN A 53 15.26 34.38 20.28
CA ASN A 53 14.44 33.68 19.29
C ASN A 53 14.09 32.32 19.91
N ILE A 54 12.89 32.22 20.48
CA ILE A 54 12.26 30.96 20.81
C ILE A 54 11.91 30.32 19.44
N MET A 55 12.85 29.59 18.86
CA MET A 55 12.48 28.59 17.86
C MET A 55 11.61 27.60 18.64
N ALA A 56 10.32 27.59 18.37
CA ALA A 56 9.43 26.56 18.88
C ALA A 56 10.02 25.20 18.43
N GLU A 57 10.39 24.36 19.40
CA GLU A 57 10.81 22.97 19.12
C GLU A 57 9.67 22.32 18.35
N HIS A 58 9.92 22.02 17.06
CA HIS A 58 8.97 21.27 16.25
C HIS A 58 8.92 19.83 16.79
N LYS A 59 7.81 19.49 17.44
CA LYS A 59 7.54 18.12 17.87
C LYS A 59 7.53 17.19 16.66
N SER A 60 8.12 16.01 16.80
CA SER A 60 8.05 14.94 15.82
C SER A 60 6.62 14.37 15.70
N ASP A 61 6.33 13.68 14.60
CA ASP A 61 5.01 13.10 14.38
C ASP A 61 4.60 12.12 15.49
N ILE A 62 5.54 11.33 16.01
CA ILE A 62 5.30 10.42 17.14
C ILE A 62 5.01 11.17 18.45
N GLU A 63 5.70 12.27 18.73
CA GLU A 63 5.43 13.09 19.92
C GLU A 63 4.06 13.76 19.85
N ILE A 64 3.63 14.21 18.66
CA ILE A 64 2.29 14.75 18.43
C ILE A 64 1.25 13.66 18.67
N ALA A 65 1.45 12.46 18.10
CA ALA A 65 0.54 11.33 18.25
C ALA A 65 0.40 10.88 19.72
N ARG A 66 1.51 10.83 20.47
CA ARG A 66 1.51 10.49 21.91
C ARG A 66 0.79 11.51 22.76
N ALA A 67 0.88 12.79 22.39
CA ALA A 67 0.21 13.87 23.09
C ALA A 67 -1.29 14.00 22.74
N ALA A 68 -1.81 13.17 21.84
CA ALA A 68 -3.19 13.23 21.39
C ALA A 68 -4.18 12.95 22.52
N ASN A 69 -5.23 13.78 22.61
CA ASN A 69 -6.36 13.53 23.51
C ASN A 69 -7.36 12.58 22.84
N LYS A 70 -7.03 11.29 22.88
CA LYS A 70 -7.85 10.23 22.28
C LYS A 70 -9.12 10.00 23.09
N LYS A 71 -10.24 9.81 22.41
CA LYS A 71 -11.49 9.34 22.99
C LYS A 71 -11.53 7.80 22.99
N PRO A 72 -12.23 7.17 23.95
CA PRO A 72 -12.51 5.73 23.84
C PRO A 72 -13.12 5.38 22.48
N ILE A 73 -12.64 4.32 21.87
CA ILE A 73 -13.09 3.93 20.50
C ILE A 73 -14.60 3.67 20.43
N MET A 74 -15.19 3.25 21.53
CA MET A 74 -16.63 3.04 21.65
C MET A 74 -17.43 4.33 21.44
N GLU A 75 -16.89 5.49 21.90
CA GLU A 75 -17.50 6.81 21.67
C GLU A 75 -17.41 7.23 20.20
N ILE A 76 -16.27 6.91 19.54
CA ILE A 76 -16.09 7.15 18.10
C ILE A 76 -17.10 6.32 17.30
N GLY A 77 -17.29 5.05 17.68
CA GLY A 77 -18.31 4.21 17.05
C GLY A 77 -19.74 4.74 17.26
N ALA A 78 -20.04 5.20 18.46
CA ALA A 78 -21.35 5.79 18.77
C ALA A 78 -21.65 7.03 17.91
N LYS A 79 -20.66 7.89 17.60
CA LYS A 79 -20.81 9.01 16.64
C LYS A 79 -21.26 8.55 15.25
N LEU A 80 -20.89 7.34 14.85
CA LEU A 80 -21.30 6.75 13.57
C LEU A 80 -22.63 6.00 13.65
N GLY A 81 -23.20 5.87 14.85
CA GLY A 81 -24.40 5.07 15.10
C GLY A 81 -24.12 3.57 15.07
N ILE A 82 -22.89 3.15 15.39
CA ILE A 82 -22.54 1.74 15.55
C ILE A 82 -22.85 1.33 16.98
N PRO A 83 -23.76 0.35 17.23
CA PRO A 83 -24.03 -0.17 18.56
C PRO A 83 -22.78 -0.79 19.20
N ALA A 84 -22.69 -0.76 20.54
CA ALA A 84 -21.54 -1.27 21.26
C ALA A 84 -21.30 -2.76 21.01
N GLU A 85 -22.35 -3.56 20.88
CA GLU A 85 -22.31 -4.99 20.58
C GLU A 85 -21.79 -5.32 19.16
N ASP A 86 -21.76 -4.34 18.28
CA ASP A 86 -21.24 -4.47 16.91
C ASP A 86 -19.77 -4.01 16.76
N LEU A 87 -19.17 -3.57 17.86
CA LEU A 87 -17.74 -3.23 17.94
C LEU A 87 -16.98 -4.29 18.73
N VAL A 88 -15.91 -4.79 18.13
CA VAL A 88 -14.98 -5.71 18.81
C VAL A 88 -13.72 -4.91 19.17
N PRO A 89 -13.55 -4.46 20.43
CA PRO A 89 -12.44 -3.62 20.83
C PRO A 89 -11.10 -4.38 20.83
N TYR A 90 -10.08 -3.73 20.32
CA TYR A 90 -8.68 -4.12 20.40
C TYR A 90 -7.94 -3.10 21.29
N GLY A 91 -8.20 -3.14 22.60
CA GLY A 91 -7.80 -2.11 23.54
C GLY A 91 -8.78 -0.93 23.54
N HIS A 92 -8.29 0.27 23.94
CA HIS A 92 -9.14 1.45 24.12
C HIS A 92 -9.30 2.30 22.85
N ASP A 93 -8.33 2.21 21.93
CA ASP A 93 -8.12 3.18 20.85
C ASP A 93 -8.52 2.65 19.46
N LYS A 94 -8.87 1.37 19.34
CA LYS A 94 -9.23 0.73 18.07
C LYS A 94 -10.26 -0.39 18.26
N ALA A 95 -11.09 -0.62 17.26
CA ALA A 95 -12.07 -1.71 17.25
C ALA A 95 -12.32 -2.21 15.83
N LYS A 96 -12.71 -3.47 15.69
CA LYS A 96 -13.28 -3.99 14.44
C LYS A 96 -14.78 -3.80 14.42
N VAL A 97 -15.33 -3.53 13.22
CA VAL A 97 -16.77 -3.41 12.99
C VAL A 97 -17.33 -4.76 12.54
N SER A 98 -18.37 -5.26 13.22
CA SER A 98 -18.92 -6.59 12.96
C SER A 98 -19.48 -6.73 11.53
N ALA A 99 -19.30 -7.92 10.94
CA ALA A 99 -19.88 -8.25 9.64
C ALA A 99 -21.42 -8.18 9.67
N ALA A 100 -22.05 -8.51 10.82
CA ALA A 100 -23.48 -8.41 11.00
C ALA A 100 -23.98 -6.96 10.91
N PHE A 101 -23.27 -6.02 11.54
CA PHE A 101 -23.60 -4.59 11.39
C PHE A 101 -23.45 -4.14 9.93
N ILE A 102 -22.36 -4.47 9.28
CA ILE A 102 -22.10 -4.09 7.88
C ILE A 102 -23.23 -4.59 6.98
N ALA A 103 -23.65 -5.85 7.15
CA ALA A 103 -24.74 -6.41 6.37
C ALA A 103 -26.06 -5.64 6.52
N ARG A 104 -26.36 -5.13 7.74
CA ARG A 104 -27.57 -4.33 8.00
C ARG A 104 -27.54 -2.92 7.37
N GLN A 105 -26.36 -2.46 6.91
CA GLN A 105 -26.24 -1.14 6.30
C GLN A 105 -26.49 -1.13 4.77
N LYS A 106 -26.59 -2.30 4.12
CA LYS A 106 -26.61 -2.45 2.65
C LYS A 106 -27.61 -1.53 1.94
N ASP A 107 -28.79 -1.34 2.51
CA ASP A 107 -29.87 -0.58 1.89
C ASP A 107 -29.84 0.93 2.16
N LYS A 108 -28.90 1.41 3.00
CA LYS A 108 -28.74 2.84 3.22
C LYS A 108 -28.19 3.52 1.96
N LYS A 109 -28.58 4.78 1.76
CA LYS A 109 -28.04 5.62 0.70
C LYS A 109 -26.54 5.84 0.91
N ASP A 110 -25.78 5.83 -0.18
CA ASP A 110 -24.36 6.17 -0.16
C ASP A 110 -24.15 7.68 0.01
N GLY A 111 -23.11 8.01 0.79
CA GLY A 111 -22.54 9.35 0.82
C GLY A 111 -21.69 9.61 -0.43
N LYS A 112 -21.03 10.77 -0.45
CA LYS A 112 -20.13 11.22 -1.52
C LYS A 112 -18.75 10.60 -1.38
N LEU A 113 -18.21 10.06 -2.48
CA LEU A 113 -16.89 9.43 -2.51
C LEU A 113 -15.83 10.38 -3.08
N ILE A 114 -14.85 10.74 -2.26
CA ILE A 114 -13.75 11.64 -2.62
C ILE A 114 -12.46 10.84 -2.69
N LEU A 115 -11.80 10.84 -3.86
CA LEU A 115 -10.49 10.23 -4.05
C LEU A 115 -9.39 11.26 -3.80
N VAL A 116 -8.44 10.96 -2.92
CA VAL A 116 -7.17 11.69 -2.80
C VAL A 116 -6.07 10.89 -3.49
N THR A 117 -5.43 11.50 -4.45
CA THR A 117 -4.28 10.97 -5.17
C THR A 117 -3.17 12.02 -5.20
N ALA A 118 -2.09 11.79 -5.95
CA ALA A 118 -0.99 12.73 -6.04
C ALA A 118 -0.33 12.70 -7.42
N ILE A 119 0.60 13.60 -7.64
CA ILE A 119 1.58 13.53 -8.71
C ILE A 119 2.57 12.37 -8.49
N ASN A 120 3.46 12.08 -9.44
CA ASN A 120 4.50 11.07 -9.25
C ASN A 120 5.31 11.37 -7.99
N PRO A 121 5.57 10.36 -7.12
CA PRO A 121 6.27 10.58 -5.85
C PRO A 121 7.72 11.01 -6.08
N THR A 122 8.19 11.89 -5.20
CA THR A 122 9.57 12.35 -5.15
C THR A 122 10.21 11.98 -3.81
N PRO A 123 11.54 11.99 -3.68
CA PRO A 123 12.21 11.80 -2.40
C PRO A 123 11.86 12.87 -1.35
N ALA A 124 11.23 13.97 -1.76
CA ALA A 124 10.78 15.03 -0.84
C ALA A 124 9.45 14.68 -0.15
N GLY A 125 8.68 13.73 -0.72
CA GLY A 125 7.34 13.37 -0.28
C GLY A 125 6.27 14.39 -0.69
N GLU A 126 5.06 13.93 -0.98
CA GLU A 126 3.92 14.79 -1.40
C GLU A 126 2.91 15.02 -0.28
N GLY A 127 2.92 14.18 0.76
CA GLY A 127 2.00 14.28 1.89
C GLY A 127 0.57 13.86 1.58
N LYS A 128 0.38 12.88 0.69
CA LYS A 128 -0.95 12.41 0.28
C LYS A 128 -1.81 11.95 1.46
N THR A 129 -1.30 11.04 2.32
CA THR A 129 -2.04 10.55 3.48
C THR A 129 -2.34 11.68 4.48
N THR A 130 -1.38 12.58 4.70
CA THR A 130 -1.57 13.79 5.52
C THR A 130 -2.73 14.65 4.98
N THR A 131 -2.78 14.85 3.64
CA THR A 131 -3.87 15.59 3.00
C THR A 131 -5.21 14.83 3.08
N THR A 132 -5.19 13.49 2.97
CA THR A 132 -6.40 12.65 3.13
C THR A 132 -7.00 12.80 4.52
N VAL A 133 -6.16 12.73 5.55
CA VAL A 133 -6.59 12.89 6.95
C VAL A 133 -7.03 14.33 7.20
N GLY A 134 -6.21 15.31 6.80
CA GLY A 134 -6.55 16.73 6.98
C GLY A 134 -7.86 17.11 6.28
N LEU A 135 -8.11 16.60 5.07
CA LEU A 135 -9.37 16.86 4.36
C LEU A 135 -10.57 16.24 5.07
N GLY A 136 -10.44 15.01 5.60
CA GLY A 136 -11.49 14.40 6.41
C GLY A 136 -11.81 15.24 7.65
N ASP A 137 -10.78 15.73 8.35
CA ASP A 137 -10.95 16.62 9.50
C ASP A 137 -11.50 17.99 9.06
N GLY A 138 -11.05 18.54 7.93
CA GLY A 138 -11.56 19.81 7.37
C GLY A 138 -13.05 19.73 7.00
N LEU A 139 -13.50 18.64 6.41
CA LEU A 139 -14.92 18.41 6.12
C LEU A 139 -15.75 18.37 7.41
N ASN A 140 -15.28 17.67 8.45
CA ASN A 140 -15.97 17.65 9.75
C ASN A 140 -15.98 19.05 10.39
N ARG A 141 -14.89 19.82 10.27
CA ARG A 141 -14.78 21.19 10.78
C ARG A 141 -15.81 22.14 10.15
N ILE A 142 -16.06 22.02 8.85
CA ILE A 142 -17.10 22.81 8.17
C ILE A 142 -18.53 22.25 8.34
N GLY A 143 -18.72 21.33 9.30
CA GLY A 143 -20.03 20.80 9.68
C GLY A 143 -20.56 19.66 8.78
N LYS A 144 -19.73 19.06 7.93
CA LYS A 144 -20.11 17.87 7.15
C LYS A 144 -19.79 16.61 7.95
N LYS A 145 -20.61 15.57 7.81
CA LYS A 145 -20.33 14.25 8.41
C LYS A 145 -19.40 13.47 7.50
N ALA A 146 -18.10 13.44 7.80
CA ALA A 146 -17.10 12.80 6.97
C ALA A 146 -16.37 11.66 7.69
N MET A 147 -16.01 10.62 6.92
CA MET A 147 -15.13 9.53 7.33
C MET A 147 -13.92 9.43 6.40
N ILE A 148 -12.84 8.91 6.95
CA ILE A 148 -11.59 8.65 6.25
C ILE A 148 -11.41 7.14 6.06
N CYS A 149 -10.95 6.71 4.88
CA CYS A 149 -10.61 5.32 4.60
C CYS A 149 -9.20 5.24 4.02
N ILE A 150 -8.25 4.68 4.78
CA ILE A 150 -6.85 4.55 4.40
C ILE A 150 -6.38 3.09 4.49
N ARG A 151 -5.18 2.85 3.96
CA ARG A 151 -4.52 1.54 4.03
C ARG A 151 -3.78 1.37 5.34
N GLU A 152 -3.63 0.11 5.74
CA GLU A 152 -2.73 -0.32 6.80
C GLU A 152 -1.28 -0.33 6.30
N ALA A 153 -0.32 -0.06 7.19
CA ALA A 153 1.10 -0.04 6.88
C ALA A 153 1.72 -1.44 6.90
N SER A 154 2.66 -1.72 5.99
CA SER A 154 3.46 -2.95 5.96
C SER A 154 4.77 -2.76 6.72
N LEU A 155 5.21 -3.79 7.45
CA LEU A 155 6.44 -3.77 8.23
C LEU A 155 7.69 -3.59 7.34
N GLY A 156 7.71 -4.18 6.16
CA GLY A 156 8.85 -4.07 5.25
C GLY A 156 9.23 -2.62 4.92
N PRO A 157 8.34 -1.77 4.42
CA PRO A 157 8.58 -0.33 4.25
C PRO A 157 8.93 0.40 5.55
N ASN A 158 8.24 0.11 6.66
CA ASN A 158 8.45 0.80 7.93
C ASN A 158 9.86 0.59 8.47
N PHE A 159 10.37 -0.65 8.41
CA PHE A 159 11.73 -0.99 8.83
C PHE A 159 12.78 -0.79 7.72
N GLY A 160 12.34 -0.55 6.48
CA GLY A 160 13.19 -0.31 5.31
C GLY A 160 13.56 1.15 5.10
N MET A 161 12.75 1.87 4.33
CA MET A 161 13.11 3.21 3.83
C MET A 161 12.06 4.29 4.07
N LYS A 162 10.85 3.96 4.50
CA LYS A 162 9.75 4.91 4.45
C LYS A 162 8.91 4.87 5.72
N GLY A 163 8.50 6.05 6.17
CA GLY A 163 7.53 6.25 7.24
C GLY A 163 6.16 5.60 6.97
N GLY A 164 5.40 5.44 8.03
CA GLY A 164 4.12 4.75 8.07
C GLY A 164 2.98 5.42 7.33
N ALA A 165 1.79 4.85 7.46
CA ALA A 165 0.58 5.26 6.76
C ALA A 165 -0.40 6.07 7.63
N ALA A 166 0.07 6.73 8.69
CA ALA A 166 -0.81 7.43 9.65
C ALA A 166 -1.08 8.91 9.32
N GLY A 167 -0.41 9.51 8.34
CA GLY A 167 -0.37 10.95 8.11
C GLY A 167 0.83 11.60 8.76
N GLY A 168 0.80 12.91 9.04
CA GLY A 168 1.90 13.64 9.68
C GLY A 168 1.47 15.01 10.21
N GLY A 169 2.28 15.59 11.11
CA GLY A 169 1.98 16.84 11.78
C GLY A 169 0.66 16.78 12.53
N MET A 170 -0.16 17.80 12.36
CA MET A 170 -1.48 17.89 12.98
C MET A 170 -2.58 17.12 12.23
N ALA A 171 -2.25 16.45 11.13
CA ALA A 171 -3.19 15.64 10.34
C ALA A 171 -2.78 14.16 10.38
N GLN A 172 -3.04 13.50 11.49
CA GLN A 172 -2.70 12.12 11.75
C GLN A 172 -3.90 11.29 12.23
N VAL A 173 -3.86 10.00 11.94
CA VAL A 173 -4.72 8.97 12.54
C VAL A 173 -3.97 8.32 13.70
N VAL A 174 -4.65 8.07 14.81
CA VAL A 174 -4.10 7.48 16.03
C VAL A 174 -4.89 6.23 16.45
N PRO A 175 -4.22 5.21 17.03
CA PRO A 175 -2.86 5.14 17.58
C PRO A 175 -1.78 4.87 16.51
N MET A 176 -0.88 5.83 16.25
CA MET A 176 0.07 5.78 15.14
C MET A 176 1.10 4.65 15.29
N GLU A 177 1.67 4.45 16.47
CA GLU A 177 2.70 3.43 16.73
C GLU A 177 2.16 2.01 16.45
N GLU A 178 0.98 1.69 16.97
CA GLU A 178 0.36 0.37 16.79
C GLU A 178 -0.03 0.13 15.32
N MET A 179 -0.56 1.15 14.63
CA MET A 179 -0.92 1.06 13.20
C MET A 179 0.29 0.78 12.30
N ASN A 180 1.48 1.22 12.70
CA ASN A 180 2.71 1.02 11.94
C ASN A 180 3.49 -0.25 12.32
N LEU A 181 3.02 -1.01 13.29
CA LEU A 181 3.64 -2.26 13.76
C LEU A 181 2.65 -3.42 13.65
N HIS A 182 2.18 -3.95 14.77
CA HIS A 182 1.18 -5.02 14.84
C HIS A 182 -0.18 -4.42 15.21
N PHE A 183 -0.94 -4.02 14.21
CA PHE A 183 -2.16 -3.25 14.41
C PHE A 183 -3.28 -4.08 15.05
N THR A 184 -3.93 -4.95 14.27
CA THR A 184 -4.99 -5.86 14.73
C THR A 184 -4.75 -7.30 14.28
N GLY A 185 -3.63 -7.57 13.63
CA GLY A 185 -3.24 -8.90 13.18
C GLY A 185 -3.68 -9.25 11.75
N ASP A 186 -4.26 -8.32 11.00
CA ASP A 186 -4.78 -8.59 9.65
C ASP A 186 -3.68 -9.07 8.69
N PHE A 187 -2.49 -8.45 8.73
CA PHE A 187 -1.36 -8.87 7.89
C PHE A 187 -0.81 -10.24 8.29
N HIS A 188 -0.81 -10.55 9.59
CA HIS A 188 -0.46 -11.89 10.06
C HIS A 188 -1.47 -12.93 9.55
N ALA A 189 -2.77 -12.64 9.60
CA ALA A 189 -3.81 -13.52 9.08
C ALA A 189 -3.65 -13.77 7.58
N ILE A 190 -3.38 -12.71 6.79
CA ILE A 190 -3.12 -12.80 5.35
C ILE A 190 -1.89 -13.66 5.07
N THR A 191 -0.78 -13.42 5.79
CA THR A 191 0.46 -14.20 5.68
C THR A 191 0.21 -15.68 5.99
N SER A 192 -0.53 -15.96 7.05
CA SER A 192 -0.87 -17.33 7.48
C SER A 192 -1.75 -18.05 6.45
N ALA A 193 -2.80 -17.41 5.97
CA ALA A 193 -3.69 -17.99 4.94
C ALA A 193 -2.94 -18.26 3.63
N HIS A 194 -2.10 -17.33 3.19
CA HIS A 194 -1.29 -17.47 1.98
C HIS A 194 -0.31 -18.64 2.10
N ASN A 195 0.40 -18.74 3.21
CA ASN A 195 1.41 -19.78 3.43
C ASN A 195 0.78 -21.15 3.72
N LEU A 196 -0.45 -21.21 4.28
CA LEU A 196 -1.21 -22.45 4.37
C LEU A 196 -1.44 -23.06 2.99
N LEU A 197 -1.88 -22.26 2.01
CA LEU A 197 -2.05 -22.73 0.63
C LEU A 197 -0.73 -23.25 0.05
N SER A 198 0.38 -22.55 0.26
CA SER A 198 1.71 -23.00 -0.17
C SER A 198 2.08 -24.37 0.43
N ALA A 199 1.82 -24.57 1.72
CA ALA A 199 2.08 -25.81 2.41
C ALA A 199 1.17 -26.94 1.88
N MET A 200 -0.10 -26.65 1.62
CA MET A 200 -1.06 -27.65 1.09
C MET A 200 -0.71 -28.09 -0.34
N ILE A 201 -0.18 -27.21 -1.18
CA ILE A 201 0.31 -27.57 -2.52
C ILE A 201 1.47 -28.58 -2.42
N ASP A 202 2.50 -28.27 -1.62
CA ASP A 202 3.64 -29.17 -1.44
C ASP A 202 3.23 -30.49 -0.78
N ASN A 203 2.29 -30.46 0.18
CA ASN A 203 1.71 -31.64 0.81
C ASN A 203 0.94 -32.51 -0.20
N HIS A 204 0.16 -31.89 -1.11
CA HIS A 204 -0.56 -32.62 -2.17
C HIS A 204 0.41 -33.36 -3.11
N ILE A 205 1.49 -32.67 -3.52
CA ILE A 205 2.53 -33.29 -4.36
C ILE A 205 3.22 -34.45 -3.62
N TYR A 206 3.46 -34.31 -2.33
CA TYR A 206 4.11 -35.34 -1.49
C TYR A 206 3.26 -36.61 -1.37
N TRP A 207 1.94 -36.50 -1.18
CA TRP A 207 1.03 -37.61 -0.91
C TRP A 207 0.36 -38.19 -2.18
N GLY A 208 1.02 -38.16 -3.31
CA GLY A 208 0.57 -38.89 -4.51
C GLY A 208 0.15 -38.00 -5.69
N ASN A 209 0.00 -36.70 -5.50
CA ASN A 209 -0.23 -35.73 -6.57
C ASN A 209 -1.40 -36.12 -7.52
N GLU A 210 -2.54 -36.47 -6.95
CA GLU A 210 -3.75 -36.90 -7.69
C GLU A 210 -4.23 -35.86 -8.72
N LEU A 211 -3.97 -34.57 -8.47
CA LEU A 211 -4.27 -33.48 -9.40
C LEU A 211 -3.26 -33.35 -10.56
N GLU A 212 -2.22 -34.19 -10.61
CA GLU A 212 -1.18 -34.19 -11.63
C GLU A 212 -0.46 -32.84 -11.78
N ILE A 213 -0.17 -32.17 -10.65
CA ILE A 213 0.59 -30.92 -10.63
C ILE A 213 1.97 -31.15 -11.26
N ASP A 214 2.31 -30.37 -12.30
CA ASP A 214 3.71 -30.31 -12.74
C ASP A 214 4.49 -29.44 -11.75
N ALA A 215 5.37 -30.05 -10.95
CA ALA A 215 6.14 -29.37 -9.91
C ALA A 215 6.98 -28.19 -10.43
N ARG A 216 7.29 -28.15 -11.74
CA ARG A 216 7.96 -27.04 -12.43
C ARG A 216 7.02 -25.88 -12.76
N ARG A 217 5.71 -26.08 -12.63
CA ARG A 217 4.64 -25.14 -12.99
C ARG A 217 3.80 -24.72 -11.79
N VAL A 218 4.33 -24.85 -10.59
CA VAL A 218 3.76 -24.24 -9.39
C VAL A 218 4.06 -22.75 -9.46
N VAL A 219 3.01 -21.93 -9.58
CA VAL A 219 3.12 -20.45 -9.69
C VAL A 219 2.92 -19.76 -8.36
N TRP A 220 2.46 -20.47 -7.34
CA TRP A 220 2.22 -19.96 -6.01
C TRP A 220 3.49 -19.95 -5.17
N ARG A 221 3.89 -18.76 -4.71
CA ARG A 221 5.07 -18.55 -3.85
C ARG A 221 4.65 -18.54 -2.38
N ARG A 222 5.57 -18.29 -1.47
CA ARG A 222 5.29 -17.97 -0.07
C ARG A 222 5.31 -16.46 0.15
N VAL A 223 4.88 -15.99 1.33
CA VAL A 223 4.96 -14.56 1.67
C VAL A 223 5.52 -14.33 3.06
N MET A 224 6.11 -13.15 3.22
CA MET A 224 6.54 -12.59 4.50
C MET A 224 6.40 -11.08 4.47
N ASP A 225 5.91 -10.46 5.56
CA ASP A 225 5.75 -8.99 5.62
C ASP A 225 7.04 -8.31 6.10
N MET A 226 8.12 -8.53 5.35
CA MET A 226 9.43 -7.91 5.57
C MET A 226 10.19 -7.80 4.25
N ASN A 227 11.07 -6.79 4.13
CA ASN A 227 11.97 -6.66 2.98
C ASN A 227 13.16 -7.60 3.13
N ASP A 228 13.20 -8.67 2.33
CA ASP A 228 14.31 -9.64 2.36
C ASP A 228 14.68 -10.13 0.95
N ARG A 229 15.74 -9.56 0.39
CA ARG A 229 16.22 -9.94 -0.95
C ARG A 229 16.75 -11.36 -1.06
N ALA A 230 17.17 -11.97 0.05
CA ALA A 230 17.68 -13.33 0.06
C ALA A 230 16.61 -14.38 -0.22
N LEU A 231 15.32 -14.01 0.01
CA LEU A 231 14.17 -14.89 -0.20
C LEU A 231 13.57 -14.80 -1.60
N ARG A 232 14.11 -13.99 -2.52
CA ARG A 232 13.56 -13.84 -3.87
C ARG A 232 13.50 -15.15 -4.63
N ASP A 233 14.60 -15.93 -4.55
CA ASP A 233 14.72 -17.24 -5.18
C ASP A 233 15.37 -18.21 -4.22
N ILE A 234 14.67 -19.29 -3.91
CA ILE A 234 15.10 -20.34 -2.98
C ILE A 234 14.77 -21.72 -3.55
N VAL A 235 15.37 -22.74 -2.98
CA VAL A 235 14.98 -24.13 -3.21
C VAL A 235 14.33 -24.66 -1.93
N VAL A 236 13.11 -25.20 -2.05
CA VAL A 236 12.40 -25.85 -0.95
C VAL A 236 12.52 -27.36 -1.03
N ASN A 237 12.12 -28.06 0.05
CA ASN A 237 12.06 -29.51 0.15
C ASN A 237 13.44 -30.20 0.02
N LEU A 238 14.53 -29.54 0.41
CA LEU A 238 15.84 -30.16 0.57
C LEU A 238 15.87 -31.05 1.82
N GLY A 239 16.79 -32.01 1.87
CA GLY A 239 17.00 -32.91 3.02
C GLY A 239 16.49 -34.35 2.79
N GLY A 240 16.23 -34.72 1.56
CA GLY A 240 15.87 -36.09 1.16
C GLY A 240 14.38 -36.33 1.01
N VAL A 241 14.02 -37.57 0.69
CA VAL A 241 12.67 -37.98 0.27
C VAL A 241 11.60 -37.64 1.31
N ALA A 242 11.93 -37.65 2.60
CA ALA A 242 11.01 -37.35 3.68
C ALA A 242 10.52 -35.87 3.67
N ASN A 243 11.24 -34.98 3.00
CA ASN A 243 10.89 -33.56 2.93
C ASN A 243 10.13 -33.18 1.64
N GLY A 244 9.91 -34.14 0.75
CA GLY A 244 9.13 -33.93 -0.47
C GLY A 244 10.00 -33.75 -1.73
N PHE A 245 9.45 -33.09 -2.74
CA PHE A 245 10.06 -32.92 -4.05
C PHE A 245 10.80 -31.57 -4.14
N PRO A 246 12.15 -31.55 -4.28
CA PRO A 246 12.91 -30.30 -4.39
C PRO A 246 12.46 -29.48 -5.60
N ARG A 247 12.16 -28.21 -5.38
CA ARG A 247 11.80 -27.27 -6.45
C ARG A 247 12.23 -25.84 -6.15
N GLN A 248 12.48 -25.07 -7.19
CA GLN A 248 12.69 -23.62 -7.07
C GLN A 248 11.37 -22.92 -6.73
N THR A 249 11.45 -21.94 -5.87
CA THR A 249 10.35 -21.03 -5.51
C THR A 249 10.93 -19.73 -4.94
N GLY A 250 10.16 -18.96 -4.19
CA GLY A 250 10.62 -17.75 -3.49
C GLY A 250 9.53 -17.22 -2.57
N PHE A 251 9.78 -16.03 -2.06
CA PHE A 251 8.82 -15.26 -1.27
C PHE A 251 8.47 -13.95 -1.99
N ASP A 252 7.23 -13.54 -1.84
CA ASP A 252 6.79 -12.17 -2.11
C ASP A 252 6.52 -11.47 -0.76
N ILE A 253 6.52 -10.13 -0.74
CA ILE A 253 6.07 -9.41 0.45
C ILE A 253 4.55 -9.54 0.59
N THR A 254 4.03 -9.67 1.81
CA THR A 254 2.61 -9.93 2.06
C THR A 254 1.67 -8.95 1.33
N VAL A 255 2.04 -7.68 1.26
CA VAL A 255 1.27 -6.63 0.58
C VAL A 255 1.28 -6.69 -0.95
N ALA A 256 2.13 -7.52 -1.54
CA ALA A 256 2.14 -7.82 -2.97
C ALA A 256 1.35 -9.11 -3.32
N SER A 257 0.84 -9.82 -2.31
CA SER A 257 0.16 -11.10 -2.50
C SER A 257 -1.23 -10.97 -3.10
N GLU A 258 -1.64 -12.00 -3.83
CA GLU A 258 -3.02 -12.09 -4.33
C GLU A 258 -4.04 -12.20 -3.18
N VAL A 259 -3.69 -12.84 -2.05
CA VAL A 259 -4.58 -12.93 -0.87
C VAL A 259 -4.88 -11.55 -0.29
N MET A 260 -3.87 -10.66 -0.21
CA MET A 260 -4.08 -9.26 0.18
C MET A 260 -5.04 -8.55 -0.79
N ALA A 261 -4.84 -8.72 -2.10
CA ALA A 261 -5.71 -8.12 -3.10
C ALA A 261 -7.14 -8.67 -3.02
N ILE A 262 -7.30 -9.97 -2.81
CA ILE A 262 -8.60 -10.63 -2.63
C ILE A 262 -9.33 -10.07 -1.41
N LEU A 263 -8.68 -10.02 -0.25
CA LEU A 263 -9.28 -9.46 0.98
C LEU A 263 -9.75 -8.01 0.75
N CYS A 264 -8.97 -7.22 0.04
CA CYS A 264 -9.32 -5.82 -0.25
C CYS A 264 -10.44 -5.65 -1.30
N LEU A 265 -10.68 -6.64 -2.15
CA LEU A 265 -11.71 -6.59 -3.21
C LEU A 265 -12.96 -7.40 -2.87
N ALA A 266 -12.92 -8.27 -1.88
CA ALA A 266 -14.06 -9.05 -1.43
C ALA A 266 -15.11 -8.14 -0.76
N LYS A 267 -16.38 -8.51 -0.90
CA LYS A 267 -17.54 -7.79 -0.37
C LYS A 267 -18.03 -8.34 0.96
N ASP A 268 -17.86 -9.64 1.17
CA ASP A 268 -18.23 -10.38 2.35
C ASP A 268 -17.46 -11.71 2.42
N LEU A 269 -17.72 -12.53 3.44
CA LEU A 269 -17.01 -13.80 3.64
C LEU A 269 -17.31 -14.84 2.56
N GLU A 270 -18.50 -14.82 1.96
CA GLU A 270 -18.86 -15.72 0.87
C GLU A 270 -18.07 -15.38 -0.40
N ASP A 271 -18.06 -14.09 -0.80
CA ASP A 271 -17.26 -13.59 -1.92
C ASP A 271 -15.76 -13.82 -1.68
N LEU A 272 -15.29 -13.65 -0.41
CA LEU A 272 -13.92 -13.95 -0.02
C LEU A 272 -13.57 -15.42 -0.32
N GLN A 273 -14.39 -16.37 0.13
CA GLN A 273 -14.15 -17.80 -0.10
C GLN A 273 -14.20 -18.17 -1.59
N GLN A 274 -15.17 -17.63 -2.33
CA GLN A 274 -15.28 -17.86 -3.77
C GLN A 274 -14.04 -17.38 -4.51
N ARG A 275 -13.52 -16.18 -4.17
CA ARG A 275 -12.30 -15.62 -4.75
C ARG A 275 -11.05 -16.43 -4.38
N LEU A 276 -10.90 -16.80 -3.11
CA LEU A 276 -9.79 -17.66 -2.66
C LEU A 276 -9.80 -18.99 -3.43
N GLY A 277 -10.97 -19.60 -3.59
CA GLY A 277 -11.13 -20.83 -4.37
C GLY A 277 -10.76 -20.70 -5.85
N ALA A 278 -10.83 -19.48 -6.41
CA ALA A 278 -10.50 -19.21 -7.80
C ALA A 278 -9.00 -18.95 -8.06
N ILE A 279 -8.16 -18.81 -7.04
CA ILE A 279 -6.71 -18.64 -7.18
C ILE A 279 -6.13 -19.79 -8.02
N VAL A 280 -5.37 -19.46 -9.06
CA VAL A 280 -4.59 -20.44 -9.83
C VAL A 280 -3.26 -20.68 -9.11
N VAL A 281 -3.02 -21.91 -8.68
CA VAL A 281 -1.84 -22.29 -7.86
C VAL A 281 -0.75 -22.98 -8.65
N ALA A 282 -1.14 -23.72 -9.70
CA ALA A 282 -0.24 -24.52 -10.52
C ALA A 282 -0.89 -24.87 -11.86
N TYR A 283 -0.12 -25.53 -12.71
CA TYR A 283 -0.63 -26.10 -13.96
C TYR A 283 -0.23 -27.58 -14.07
N ARG A 284 -1.04 -28.36 -14.79
CA ARG A 284 -0.69 -29.69 -15.29
C ARG A 284 0.31 -29.57 -16.45
N ARG A 285 0.83 -30.70 -16.92
CA ARG A 285 1.73 -30.74 -18.10
C ARG A 285 1.07 -30.23 -19.38
N ASP A 286 -0.22 -30.46 -19.54
CA ASP A 286 -1.04 -29.98 -20.66
C ASP A 286 -1.44 -28.48 -20.53
N LYS A 287 -0.96 -27.81 -19.49
CA LYS A 287 -1.26 -26.42 -19.14
C LYS A 287 -2.69 -26.17 -18.61
N THR A 288 -3.42 -27.21 -18.22
CA THR A 288 -4.68 -27.05 -17.50
C THR A 288 -4.40 -26.40 -16.13
N PRO A 289 -5.08 -25.29 -15.75
CA PRO A 289 -4.88 -24.65 -14.46
C PRO A 289 -5.45 -25.51 -13.33
N ILE A 290 -4.78 -25.46 -12.19
CA ILE A 290 -5.23 -26.04 -10.91
C ILE A 290 -5.49 -24.88 -9.95
N HIS A 291 -6.66 -24.91 -9.32
CA HIS A 291 -7.11 -23.84 -8.47
C HIS A 291 -7.00 -24.19 -6.97
N CYS A 292 -7.05 -23.18 -6.12
CA CYS A 292 -7.07 -23.35 -4.66
C CYS A 292 -8.21 -24.27 -4.20
N ARG A 293 -9.40 -24.19 -4.83
CA ARG A 293 -10.55 -25.07 -4.54
C ARG A 293 -10.28 -26.55 -4.83
N ASP A 294 -9.44 -26.85 -5.82
CA ASP A 294 -9.07 -28.23 -6.15
C ASP A 294 -8.17 -28.84 -5.07
N ILE A 295 -7.35 -27.98 -4.42
CA ILE A 295 -6.54 -28.30 -3.23
C ILE A 295 -7.39 -28.34 -1.94
N LYS A 296 -8.64 -27.83 -1.99
CA LYS A 296 -9.57 -27.69 -0.85
C LYS A 296 -9.04 -26.80 0.28
N ALA A 297 -8.29 -25.74 -0.06
CA ALA A 297 -7.69 -24.83 0.90
C ALA A 297 -8.56 -23.59 1.20
N ASP A 298 -9.46 -23.23 0.31
CA ASP A 298 -10.27 -22.00 0.36
C ASP A 298 -11.07 -21.84 1.65
N GLY A 299 -11.69 -22.91 2.15
CA GLY A 299 -12.43 -22.88 3.42
C GLY A 299 -11.54 -22.56 4.62
N ALA A 300 -10.39 -23.23 4.74
CA ALA A 300 -9.46 -23.02 5.84
C ALA A 300 -8.81 -21.62 5.76
N MET A 301 -8.49 -21.15 4.57
CA MET A 301 -8.00 -19.78 4.35
C MET A 301 -9.04 -18.74 4.76
N THR A 302 -10.32 -18.96 4.44
CA THR A 302 -11.43 -18.06 4.85
C THR A 302 -11.56 -18.00 6.36
N VAL A 303 -11.41 -19.12 7.06
CA VAL A 303 -11.42 -19.16 8.53
C VAL A 303 -10.29 -18.31 9.12
N LEU A 304 -9.07 -18.41 8.59
CA LEU A 304 -7.94 -17.60 9.02
C LEU A 304 -8.16 -16.10 8.76
N LEU A 305 -8.90 -15.73 7.73
CA LEU A 305 -9.15 -14.35 7.30
C LEU A 305 -10.46 -13.77 7.87
N LYS A 306 -11.26 -14.55 8.59
CA LYS A 306 -12.60 -14.15 9.07
C LYS A 306 -12.59 -12.82 9.81
N ASP A 307 -11.71 -12.66 10.78
CA ASP A 307 -11.63 -11.44 11.59
C ASP A 307 -10.90 -10.32 10.86
N ALA A 308 -9.91 -10.66 10.02
CA ALA A 308 -9.20 -9.71 9.16
C ALA A 308 -10.11 -9.07 8.09
N MET A 309 -11.25 -9.68 7.76
CA MET A 309 -12.24 -9.13 6.81
C MET A 309 -13.04 -7.95 7.40
N GLN A 310 -13.05 -7.78 8.70
CA GLN A 310 -13.74 -6.69 9.40
C GLN A 310 -12.86 -5.43 9.41
N PRO A 311 -13.36 -4.25 8.98
CA PRO A 311 -12.57 -3.03 8.94
C PRO A 311 -12.24 -2.53 10.35
N ASN A 312 -11.06 -1.95 10.50
CA ASN A 312 -10.57 -1.38 11.76
C ASN A 312 -11.01 0.07 11.89
N LEU A 313 -11.78 0.38 12.92
CA LEU A 313 -12.17 1.72 13.32
C LEU A 313 -11.09 2.32 14.23
N VAL A 314 -10.65 3.53 13.90
CA VAL A 314 -9.73 4.38 14.65
C VAL A 314 -10.20 5.84 14.57
N GLN A 315 -9.40 6.78 15.04
CA GLN A 315 -9.73 8.21 15.05
C GLN A 315 -8.57 9.07 14.59
N THR A 316 -8.87 10.30 14.14
CA THR A 316 -7.87 11.33 13.90
C THR A 316 -7.48 12.03 15.22
N LEU A 317 -6.42 12.88 15.18
CA LEU A 317 -6.06 13.74 16.30
C LEU A 317 -7.24 14.62 16.76
N GLU A 318 -8.16 14.94 15.85
CA GLU A 318 -9.36 15.75 16.12
C GLU A 318 -10.59 14.89 16.49
N ASN A 319 -10.39 13.59 16.79
CA ASN A 319 -11.40 12.61 17.16
C ASN A 319 -12.49 12.39 16.09
N ASN A 320 -12.15 12.50 14.83
CA ASN A 320 -13.00 12.10 13.73
C ASN A 320 -12.76 10.62 13.35
N PRO A 321 -13.81 9.91 12.89
CA PRO A 321 -13.70 8.49 12.62
C PRO A 321 -12.91 8.20 11.35
N ALA A 322 -12.07 7.15 11.39
CA ALA A 322 -11.36 6.64 10.24
C ALA A 322 -11.38 5.11 10.22
N PHE A 323 -11.50 4.53 9.02
CA PHE A 323 -11.21 3.12 8.78
C PHE A 323 -9.81 2.94 8.23
N VAL A 324 -9.07 2.00 8.82
CA VAL A 324 -7.77 1.53 8.35
C VAL A 324 -7.89 0.05 8.04
N HIS A 325 -7.81 -0.34 6.77
CA HIS A 325 -8.10 -1.72 6.40
C HIS A 325 -7.45 -2.15 5.08
N GLY A 326 -6.65 -3.22 5.13
CA GLY A 326 -5.89 -3.74 4.01
C GLY A 326 -4.77 -2.81 3.52
N GLY A 327 -3.77 -3.34 2.84
CA GLY A 327 -2.59 -2.58 2.46
C GLY A 327 -1.91 -3.02 1.16
N PRO A 328 -2.64 -3.29 0.05
CA PRO A 328 -2.01 -3.74 -1.19
C PRO A 328 -1.11 -2.64 -1.77
N PHE A 329 0.06 -3.02 -2.29
CA PHE A 329 0.95 -2.09 -2.97
C PHE A 329 0.34 -1.57 -4.28
N ALA A 330 0.58 -0.28 -4.60
CA ALA A 330 0.03 0.35 -5.79
C ALA A 330 0.88 0.17 -7.05
N ASN A 331 2.14 -0.24 -6.93
CA ASN A 331 3.02 -0.51 -8.08
C ASN A 331 2.96 -1.97 -8.56
N ILE A 332 2.21 -2.84 -7.88
CA ILE A 332 2.12 -4.26 -8.21
C ILE A 332 0.73 -4.87 -7.98
N ALA A 333 -0.11 -4.21 -7.19
CA ALA A 333 -1.51 -4.53 -6.96
C ALA A 333 -2.35 -3.25 -7.11
N HIS A 334 -3.63 -3.26 -6.74
CA HIS A 334 -4.53 -2.12 -6.97
C HIS A 334 -4.32 -0.93 -6.02
N GLY A 335 -3.53 -1.07 -4.95
CA GLY A 335 -3.03 0.06 -4.16
C GLY A 335 -4.04 0.88 -3.37
N CYS A 336 -5.18 0.31 -3.03
CA CYS A 336 -6.27 0.98 -2.33
C CYS A 336 -6.69 0.18 -1.10
N ASN A 337 -7.29 0.84 -0.10
CA ASN A 337 -7.92 0.16 1.01
C ASN A 337 -9.09 -0.73 0.55
N SER A 338 -9.65 -1.52 1.47
CA SER A 338 -10.66 -2.52 1.12
C SER A 338 -11.98 -1.92 0.59
N VAL A 339 -12.69 -2.70 -0.21
CA VAL A 339 -14.06 -2.42 -0.65
C VAL A 339 -14.98 -2.36 0.55
N VAL A 340 -14.88 -3.31 1.49
CA VAL A 340 -15.72 -3.35 2.70
C VAL A 340 -15.60 -2.07 3.51
N ALA A 341 -14.38 -1.56 3.75
CA ALA A 341 -14.19 -0.32 4.49
C ALA A 341 -14.81 0.88 3.76
N THR A 342 -14.57 1.02 2.46
CA THR A 342 -15.10 2.14 1.67
C THR A 342 -16.62 2.10 1.57
N THR A 343 -17.22 0.94 1.25
CA THR A 343 -18.68 0.82 1.12
C THR A 343 -19.39 0.99 2.45
N THR A 344 -18.81 0.46 3.55
CA THR A 344 -19.37 0.68 4.89
C THR A 344 -19.31 2.15 5.28
N ALA A 345 -18.19 2.83 5.05
CA ALA A 345 -18.06 4.26 5.34
C ALA A 345 -19.08 5.10 4.57
N LEU A 346 -19.33 4.79 3.28
CA LEU A 346 -20.34 5.44 2.45
C LEU A 346 -21.76 5.32 3.03
N LYS A 347 -22.06 4.25 3.77
CA LYS A 347 -23.34 4.06 4.47
C LYS A 347 -23.43 4.79 5.82
N LEU A 348 -22.28 5.21 6.36
CA LEU A 348 -22.18 5.80 7.71
C LEU A 348 -21.96 7.31 7.70
N ALA A 349 -21.46 7.86 6.60
CA ALA A 349 -21.12 9.28 6.49
C ALA A 349 -21.63 9.90 5.19
N ASP A 350 -21.80 11.23 5.19
CA ASP A 350 -22.23 11.98 4.00
C ASP A 350 -21.08 12.15 3.00
N TYR A 351 -19.83 12.13 3.51
CA TYR A 351 -18.60 12.20 2.70
C TYR A 351 -17.60 11.15 3.16
N VAL A 352 -17.00 10.48 2.21
CA VAL A 352 -15.93 9.52 2.44
C VAL A 352 -14.69 9.94 1.67
N VAL A 353 -13.61 10.21 2.40
CA VAL A 353 -12.30 10.54 1.83
C VAL A 353 -11.44 9.30 1.83
N THR A 354 -11.06 8.83 0.66
CA THR A 354 -10.16 7.68 0.50
C THR A 354 -8.94 8.04 -0.33
N GLU A 355 -7.90 7.21 -0.26
CA GLU A 355 -6.68 7.45 -1.04
C GLU A 355 -6.32 6.28 -1.95
N ALA A 356 -5.57 6.58 -3.01
CA ALA A 356 -4.89 5.60 -3.85
C ALA A 356 -3.37 5.77 -3.77
N GLY A 357 -2.63 4.66 -3.79
CA GLY A 357 -1.17 4.67 -3.60
C GLY A 357 -0.41 5.30 -4.75
N PHE A 358 0.71 5.96 -4.45
CA PHE A 358 1.58 6.65 -5.42
C PHE A 358 0.87 7.76 -6.23
N GLY A 359 1.28 7.97 -7.47
CA GLY A 359 0.71 8.97 -8.37
C GLY A 359 -0.60 8.53 -9.02
N ALA A 360 -1.31 9.48 -9.62
CA ALA A 360 -2.59 9.21 -10.27
C ALA A 360 -2.46 8.29 -11.49
N ASP A 361 -1.29 8.22 -12.08
CA ASP A 361 -0.97 7.31 -13.19
C ASP A 361 -0.93 5.83 -12.80
N LEU A 362 -0.75 5.53 -11.52
CA LEU A 362 -0.75 4.16 -10.97
C LEU A 362 -1.93 3.94 -10.04
N GLY A 363 -1.98 4.70 -8.94
CA GLY A 363 -2.96 4.46 -7.89
C GLY A 363 -4.37 4.85 -8.30
N ALA A 364 -4.58 6.05 -8.84
CA ALA A 364 -5.91 6.48 -9.24
C ALA A 364 -6.44 5.69 -10.45
N GLU A 365 -5.60 5.39 -11.43
CA GLU A 365 -5.97 4.52 -12.55
C GLU A 365 -6.52 3.19 -12.05
N LYS A 366 -5.80 2.50 -11.13
CA LYS A 366 -6.24 1.21 -10.58
C LYS A 366 -7.43 1.33 -9.62
N PHE A 367 -7.54 2.45 -8.91
CA PHE A 367 -8.75 2.74 -8.13
C PHE A 367 -9.98 2.79 -9.04
N PHE A 368 -9.88 3.44 -10.18
CA PHE A 368 -10.96 3.58 -11.16
C PHE A 368 -11.21 2.26 -11.92
N ASP A 369 -10.19 1.73 -12.59
CA ASP A 369 -10.34 0.59 -13.48
C ASP A 369 -10.42 -0.77 -12.77
N ILE A 370 -9.96 -0.88 -11.52
CA ILE A 370 -10.06 -2.13 -10.76
C ILE A 370 -11.08 -2.01 -9.64
N LYS A 371 -10.84 -1.15 -8.63
CA LYS A 371 -11.67 -1.10 -7.43
C LYS A 371 -13.09 -0.59 -7.72
N CYS A 372 -13.21 0.57 -8.38
CA CYS A 372 -14.52 1.13 -8.70
C CYS A 372 -15.31 0.24 -9.66
N ARG A 373 -14.66 -0.28 -10.71
CA ARG A 373 -15.27 -1.22 -11.67
C ARG A 373 -15.85 -2.45 -10.96
N LYS A 374 -15.08 -3.09 -10.06
CA LYS A 374 -15.51 -4.33 -9.38
C LYS A 374 -16.53 -4.11 -8.28
N ALA A 375 -16.47 -2.98 -7.60
CA ALA A 375 -17.33 -2.67 -6.47
C ALA A 375 -18.58 -1.84 -6.86
N GLY A 376 -18.66 -1.34 -8.10
CA GLY A 376 -19.73 -0.43 -8.53
C GLY A 376 -19.63 0.96 -7.92
N LEU A 377 -18.45 1.36 -7.43
CA LEU A 377 -18.22 2.66 -6.83
C LEU A 377 -18.15 3.75 -7.90
N LYS A 378 -18.67 4.94 -7.57
CA LYS A 378 -18.65 6.11 -8.45
C LYS A 378 -18.11 7.31 -7.67
N PRO A 379 -16.85 7.71 -7.90
CA PRO A 379 -16.27 8.89 -7.25
C PRO A 379 -16.97 10.17 -7.68
N ASP A 380 -17.25 11.05 -6.70
CA ASP A 380 -17.91 12.34 -6.93
C ASP A 380 -16.88 13.47 -7.18
N ALA A 381 -15.68 13.37 -6.62
CA ALA A 381 -14.58 14.31 -6.86
C ALA A 381 -13.22 13.64 -6.61
N ALA A 382 -12.17 14.23 -7.17
CA ALA A 382 -10.79 13.84 -6.93
C ALA A 382 -9.94 15.03 -6.50
N VAL A 383 -9.05 14.80 -5.54
CA VAL A 383 -8.03 15.74 -5.08
C VAL A 383 -6.66 15.23 -5.53
N ILE A 384 -5.91 16.04 -6.26
CA ILE A 384 -4.52 15.74 -6.64
C ILE A 384 -3.59 16.53 -5.75
N VAL A 385 -2.84 15.84 -4.91
CA VAL A 385 -1.84 16.47 -4.03
C VAL A 385 -0.56 16.76 -4.81
N ALA A 386 -0.09 17.99 -4.73
CA ALA A 386 1.15 18.46 -5.32
C ALA A 386 1.93 19.28 -4.28
N THR A 387 3.24 19.41 -4.48
CA THR A 387 4.11 20.27 -3.68
C THR A 387 5.00 21.10 -4.60
N VAL A 388 5.34 22.32 -4.19
CA VAL A 388 6.31 23.16 -4.91
C VAL A 388 7.65 22.42 -5.06
N ARG A 389 8.09 21.70 -4.03
CA ARG A 389 9.32 20.89 -4.06
C ARG A 389 9.28 19.82 -5.15
N ALA A 390 8.15 19.12 -5.30
CA ALA A 390 8.01 18.10 -6.35
C ALA A 390 7.97 18.74 -7.75
N MET A 391 7.35 19.91 -7.90
CA MET A 391 7.42 20.66 -9.16
C MET A 391 8.87 21.04 -9.50
N LYS A 392 9.63 21.61 -8.55
CA LYS A 392 11.05 21.91 -8.75
C LYS A 392 11.85 20.68 -9.18
N MET A 393 11.64 19.52 -8.53
CA MET A 393 12.34 18.27 -8.89
C MET A 393 11.97 17.79 -10.30
N ASN A 394 10.71 17.85 -10.68
CA ASN A 394 10.25 17.54 -12.04
C ASN A 394 10.78 18.56 -13.06
N GLY A 395 11.04 19.78 -12.64
CA GLY A 395 11.70 20.83 -13.42
C GLY A 395 13.22 20.70 -13.54
N GLY A 396 13.83 19.71 -12.80
CA GLY A 396 15.25 19.38 -12.89
C GLY A 396 16.11 19.89 -11.72
N VAL A 397 15.52 20.47 -10.66
CA VAL A 397 16.25 20.91 -9.45
C VAL A 397 16.65 19.68 -8.62
N LYS A 398 17.87 19.68 -8.10
CA LYS A 398 18.39 18.64 -7.22
C LYS A 398 17.76 18.75 -5.83
N LYS A 399 17.71 17.62 -5.09
CA LYS A 399 17.11 17.56 -3.75
C LYS A 399 17.67 18.58 -2.77
N ASP A 400 18.96 18.82 -2.79
CA ASP A 400 19.66 19.70 -1.84
C ASP A 400 19.38 21.20 -2.11
N ASP A 401 18.91 21.54 -3.33
CA ASP A 401 18.66 22.93 -3.77
C ASP A 401 17.16 23.32 -3.68
N LEU A 402 16.29 22.43 -3.18
CA LEU A 402 14.83 22.64 -3.15
C LEU A 402 14.38 23.80 -2.24
N GLY A 403 15.21 24.21 -1.30
CA GLY A 403 14.93 25.34 -0.39
C GLY A 403 15.05 26.72 -1.05
N THR A 404 15.65 26.81 -2.24
CA THR A 404 15.86 28.06 -2.97
C THR A 404 14.71 28.30 -3.96
N GLU A 405 14.19 29.53 -4.03
CA GLU A 405 13.16 29.90 -5.01
C GLU A 405 13.63 29.64 -6.44
N ASN A 406 12.75 28.98 -7.24
CA ASN A 406 13.00 28.73 -8.65
C ASN A 406 11.70 28.58 -9.45
N ILE A 407 11.09 29.71 -9.79
CA ILE A 407 9.81 29.79 -10.51
C ILE A 407 9.89 29.06 -11.86
N ALA A 408 10.96 29.25 -12.62
CA ALA A 408 11.12 28.61 -13.93
C ALA A 408 11.14 27.07 -13.83
N ALA A 409 11.75 26.51 -12.77
CA ALA A 409 11.71 25.07 -12.54
C ALA A 409 10.31 24.59 -12.10
N VAL A 410 9.58 25.39 -11.32
CA VAL A 410 8.19 25.11 -10.96
C VAL A 410 7.32 25.06 -12.19
N GLU A 411 7.36 26.08 -13.06
CA GLU A 411 6.60 26.14 -14.32
C GLU A 411 6.88 24.93 -15.21
N LYS A 412 8.17 24.59 -15.39
CA LYS A 412 8.55 23.40 -16.15
C LYS A 412 8.03 22.11 -15.53
N GLY A 413 8.09 22.00 -14.21
CA GLY A 413 7.63 20.81 -13.47
C GLY A 413 6.11 20.66 -13.42
N CYS A 414 5.36 21.75 -13.62
CA CYS A 414 3.89 21.74 -13.72
C CYS A 414 3.36 20.86 -14.85
N ALA A 415 4.17 20.55 -15.88
CA ALA A 415 3.79 19.58 -16.91
C ALA A 415 3.47 18.19 -16.33
N ASN A 416 4.16 17.74 -15.27
CA ASN A 416 3.84 16.51 -14.57
C ASN A 416 2.46 16.57 -13.90
N LEU A 417 2.19 17.63 -13.16
CA LEU A 417 0.89 17.88 -12.53
C LEU A 417 -0.23 17.95 -13.58
N GLY A 418 0.00 18.68 -14.68
CA GLY A 418 -0.98 18.81 -15.77
C GLY A 418 -1.39 17.47 -16.37
N ARG A 419 -0.43 16.57 -16.58
CA ARG A 419 -0.70 15.21 -17.06
C ARG A 419 -1.59 14.44 -16.08
N HIS A 420 -1.33 14.51 -14.77
CA HIS A 420 -2.17 13.86 -13.76
C HIS A 420 -3.59 14.43 -13.71
N VAL A 421 -3.75 15.77 -13.82
CA VAL A 421 -5.08 16.42 -13.89
C VAL A 421 -5.84 15.93 -15.12
N GLN A 422 -5.21 15.91 -16.28
CA GLN A 422 -5.82 15.43 -17.52
C GLN A 422 -6.22 13.95 -17.43
N ASN A 423 -5.35 13.11 -16.86
CA ASN A 423 -5.61 11.68 -16.71
C ASN A 423 -6.84 11.41 -15.83
N VAL A 424 -6.98 12.09 -14.69
CA VAL A 424 -8.16 11.91 -13.82
C VAL A 424 -9.42 12.40 -14.51
N LYS A 425 -9.37 13.51 -15.26
CA LYS A 425 -10.52 14.02 -16.01
C LYS A 425 -11.01 13.06 -17.10
N LYS A 426 -10.15 12.19 -17.67
CA LYS A 426 -10.55 11.15 -18.64
C LYS A 426 -11.55 10.15 -18.06
N PHE A 427 -11.53 9.94 -16.74
CA PHE A 427 -12.51 9.09 -16.06
C PHE A 427 -13.82 9.81 -15.72
N GLY A 428 -14.00 11.06 -16.17
CA GLY A 428 -15.21 11.84 -15.92
C GLY A 428 -15.38 12.33 -14.48
N VAL A 429 -14.28 12.41 -13.71
CA VAL A 429 -14.29 12.85 -12.32
C VAL A 429 -13.79 14.29 -12.21
N PRO A 430 -14.54 15.22 -11.59
CA PRO A 430 -14.08 16.58 -11.37
C PRO A 430 -12.89 16.64 -10.43
N VAL A 431 -11.92 17.55 -10.69
CA VAL A 431 -10.62 17.61 -10.05
C VAL A 431 -10.37 18.95 -9.39
N VAL A 432 -9.80 18.92 -8.18
CA VAL A 432 -9.14 20.05 -7.52
C VAL A 432 -7.71 19.66 -7.14
N VAL A 433 -6.78 20.61 -7.18
CA VAL A 433 -5.39 20.41 -6.78
C VAL A 433 -5.18 20.94 -5.35
N ALA A 434 -4.61 20.12 -4.48
CA ALA A 434 -4.16 20.52 -3.16
C ALA A 434 -2.66 20.80 -3.19
N ILE A 435 -2.25 22.05 -3.00
CA ILE A 435 -0.85 22.42 -2.83
C ILE A 435 -0.49 22.21 -1.36
N ASN A 436 0.18 21.12 -1.04
CA ASN A 436 0.64 20.83 0.32
C ASN A 436 1.85 21.71 0.63
N HIS A 437 1.67 22.68 1.52
CA HIS A 437 2.60 23.76 1.82
C HIS A 437 3.81 23.31 2.63
N PHE A 438 4.99 23.75 2.22
CA PHE A 438 6.22 23.71 3.00
C PHE A 438 6.69 25.12 3.34
N VAL A 439 7.34 25.29 4.50
CA VAL A 439 7.80 26.61 4.99
C VAL A 439 8.74 27.31 3.99
N SER A 440 9.43 26.57 3.14
CA SER A 440 10.33 27.11 2.11
C SER A 440 9.64 27.57 0.84
N ASP A 441 8.34 27.33 0.69
CA ASP A 441 7.62 27.68 -0.53
C ASP A 441 7.35 29.18 -0.56
N THR A 442 7.65 29.84 -1.68
CA THR A 442 7.38 31.28 -1.85
C THR A 442 6.01 31.52 -2.50
N GLU A 443 5.45 32.71 -2.24
CA GLU A 443 4.16 33.11 -2.83
C GLU A 443 4.22 33.09 -4.37
N ALA A 444 5.35 33.47 -4.98
CA ALA A 444 5.52 33.47 -6.43
C ALA A 444 5.52 32.04 -7.00
N GLU A 445 6.15 31.10 -6.33
CA GLU A 445 6.13 29.67 -6.73
C GLU A 445 4.72 29.06 -6.59
N ILE A 446 4.03 29.37 -5.49
CA ILE A 446 2.65 28.93 -5.27
C ILE A 446 1.72 29.50 -6.35
N GLN A 447 1.88 30.80 -6.68
CA GLN A 447 1.07 31.45 -7.70
C GLN A 447 1.31 30.84 -9.09
N ALA A 448 2.56 30.51 -9.44
CA ALA A 448 2.87 29.83 -10.71
C ALA A 448 2.14 28.48 -10.85
N VAL A 449 2.04 27.70 -9.75
CA VAL A 449 1.24 26.45 -9.76
C VAL A 449 -0.24 26.75 -9.96
N LYS A 450 -0.80 27.75 -9.25
CA LYS A 450 -2.22 28.14 -9.36
C LYS A 450 -2.56 28.58 -10.79
N ASP A 451 -1.73 29.45 -11.37
CA ASP A 451 -1.94 29.96 -12.72
C ASP A 451 -1.92 28.84 -13.75
N TYR A 452 -0.96 27.91 -13.63
CA TYR A 452 -0.89 26.76 -14.52
C TYR A 452 -2.14 25.84 -14.40
N VAL A 453 -2.56 25.51 -13.19
CA VAL A 453 -3.74 24.66 -12.96
C VAL A 453 -5.02 25.31 -13.47
N ALA A 454 -5.14 26.63 -13.37
CA ALA A 454 -6.28 27.38 -13.93
C ALA A 454 -6.37 27.22 -15.46
N THR A 455 -5.26 27.13 -16.19
CA THR A 455 -5.26 26.86 -17.65
C THR A 455 -5.86 25.50 -18.00
N LEU A 456 -5.88 24.58 -17.06
CA LEU A 456 -6.45 23.23 -17.23
C LEU A 456 -7.96 23.18 -16.86
N GLY A 457 -8.57 24.32 -16.50
CA GLY A 457 -9.95 24.37 -16.01
C GLY A 457 -10.13 23.61 -14.70
N ALA A 458 -9.16 23.72 -13.79
CA ALA A 458 -9.20 23.24 -12.43
C ALA A 458 -8.73 24.34 -11.46
N GLU A 459 -8.93 24.16 -10.17
CA GLU A 459 -8.49 25.08 -9.14
C GLU A 459 -7.38 24.46 -8.30
N ALA A 460 -6.37 25.26 -7.88
CA ALA A 460 -5.34 24.84 -6.97
C ALA A 460 -5.43 25.63 -5.66
N ILE A 461 -5.53 24.90 -4.53
CA ILE A 461 -5.77 25.45 -3.21
C ILE A 461 -4.57 25.16 -2.32
N LEU A 462 -4.05 26.20 -1.65
CA LEU A 462 -2.96 26.07 -0.70
C LEU A 462 -3.46 25.45 0.60
N CYS A 463 -2.78 24.39 1.06
CA CYS A 463 -3.17 23.65 2.25
C CYS A 463 -2.04 23.66 3.28
N LYS A 464 -2.33 24.14 4.51
CA LYS A 464 -1.40 24.24 5.65
C LYS A 464 -1.72 23.27 6.78
N HIS A 465 -2.45 22.21 6.48
CA HIS A 465 -2.98 21.23 7.45
C HIS A 465 -1.90 20.48 8.22
N TRP A 466 -0.68 20.34 7.70
CA TRP A 466 0.41 19.73 8.45
C TRP A 466 0.69 20.47 9.77
N GLY A 467 0.70 21.80 9.75
CA GLY A 467 0.95 22.62 10.93
C GLY A 467 -0.31 23.12 11.65
N GLN A 468 -1.46 23.19 10.96
CA GLN A 468 -2.67 23.83 11.44
C GLN A 468 -3.89 22.88 11.57
N GLY A 469 -3.71 21.59 11.32
CA GLY A 469 -4.81 20.62 11.35
C GLY A 469 -5.92 21.00 10.38
N SER A 470 -7.16 20.74 10.76
CA SER A 470 -8.34 21.01 9.95
C SER A 470 -8.51 22.49 9.54
N ALA A 471 -8.06 23.42 10.37
CA ALA A 471 -8.12 24.84 10.04
C ALA A 471 -7.26 25.24 8.83
N GLY A 472 -6.18 24.50 8.57
CA GLY A 472 -5.29 24.75 7.43
C GLY A 472 -5.78 24.20 6.10
N ILE A 473 -6.99 23.64 6.01
CA ILE A 473 -7.52 22.95 4.80
C ILE A 473 -9.01 23.23 4.55
N GLU A 474 -9.60 24.20 5.26
CA GLU A 474 -11.02 24.52 5.13
C GLU A 474 -11.42 24.92 3.70
N ASP A 475 -10.59 25.74 3.02
CA ASP A 475 -10.86 26.16 1.64
C ASP A 475 -10.96 24.97 0.69
N LEU A 476 -10.05 23.98 0.85
CA LEU A 476 -10.12 22.74 0.09
C LEU A 476 -11.37 21.94 0.43
N ALA A 477 -11.77 21.87 1.70
CA ALA A 477 -12.98 21.16 2.11
C ALA A 477 -14.24 21.79 1.49
N HIS A 478 -14.36 23.12 1.47
CA HIS A 478 -15.45 23.82 0.79
C HIS A 478 -15.47 23.52 -0.71
N LYS A 479 -14.31 23.56 -1.38
CA LYS A 479 -14.23 23.27 -2.82
C LYS A 479 -14.57 21.82 -3.16
N VAL A 480 -14.16 20.88 -2.34
CA VAL A 480 -14.51 19.46 -2.50
C VAL A 480 -16.02 19.25 -2.36
N VAL A 481 -16.66 19.90 -1.40
CA VAL A 481 -18.13 19.88 -1.26
C VAL A 481 -18.80 20.44 -2.50
N GLU A 482 -18.38 21.62 -2.98
CA GLU A 482 -18.89 22.24 -4.21
C GLU A 482 -18.82 21.26 -5.39
N LEU A 483 -17.65 20.65 -5.63
CA LEU A 483 -17.45 19.70 -6.73
C LEU A 483 -18.31 18.44 -6.57
N ALA A 484 -18.36 17.86 -5.39
CA ALA A 484 -19.10 16.63 -5.12
C ALA A 484 -20.63 16.82 -5.21
N GLU A 485 -21.14 18.02 -4.90
CA GLU A 485 -22.55 18.34 -4.98
C GLU A 485 -22.96 18.90 -6.36
N SER A 486 -22.00 19.27 -7.22
CA SER A 486 -22.25 19.88 -8.55
C SER A 486 -23.00 18.98 -9.54
N GLY A 487 -22.99 17.66 -9.33
CA GLY A 487 -23.52 16.68 -10.29
C GLY A 487 -22.70 16.53 -11.59
N GLN A 488 -21.50 17.10 -11.63
CA GLN A 488 -20.62 17.05 -12.83
C GLN A 488 -19.92 15.70 -13.01
N ALA A 489 -19.81 14.88 -11.95
CA ALA A 489 -19.16 13.58 -12.01
C ALA A 489 -19.93 12.62 -12.93
N GLN A 490 -19.27 12.15 -13.98
CA GLN A 490 -19.76 11.17 -14.95
C GLN A 490 -18.75 10.03 -15.08
N PHE A 491 -18.49 9.38 -13.95
CA PHE A 491 -17.46 8.34 -13.87
C PHE A 491 -17.69 7.21 -14.87
N ALA A 492 -16.65 6.90 -15.65
CA ALA A 492 -16.56 5.73 -16.50
C ALA A 492 -15.14 5.13 -16.45
N PRO A 493 -15.00 3.80 -16.50
CA PRO A 493 -13.70 3.16 -16.68
C PRO A 493 -13.05 3.54 -18.02
N LEU A 494 -11.72 3.44 -18.10
CA LEU A 494 -10.93 3.84 -19.28
C LEU A 494 -11.25 2.96 -20.51
N TYR A 495 -11.60 1.71 -20.32
CA TYR A 495 -11.88 0.73 -21.37
C TYR A 495 -13.02 -0.21 -20.97
N PRO A 496 -13.77 -0.79 -21.95
CA PRO A 496 -14.82 -1.78 -21.68
C PRO A 496 -14.24 -3.16 -21.31
N ASP A 497 -15.02 -3.98 -20.61
CA ASP A 497 -14.60 -5.33 -20.20
C ASP A 497 -14.31 -6.25 -21.38
N GLU A 498 -15.00 -6.06 -22.50
CA GLU A 498 -14.92 -6.90 -23.71
C GLU A 498 -13.67 -6.61 -24.57
N MET A 499 -12.94 -5.52 -24.32
CA MET A 499 -11.70 -5.21 -25.04
C MET A 499 -10.69 -6.33 -24.84
N PRO A 500 -9.95 -6.79 -25.89
CA PRO A 500 -8.89 -7.78 -25.76
C PRO A 500 -7.82 -7.37 -24.74
N LEU A 501 -7.24 -8.33 -24.04
CA LEU A 501 -6.31 -8.06 -22.93
C LEU A 501 -5.12 -7.20 -23.34
N PHE A 502 -4.53 -7.48 -24.52
CA PHE A 502 -3.39 -6.71 -24.99
C PHE A 502 -3.79 -5.28 -25.37
N GLU A 503 -4.96 -5.08 -25.96
CA GLU A 503 -5.48 -3.75 -26.28
C GLU A 503 -5.78 -2.92 -25.03
N LYS A 504 -6.23 -3.54 -23.91
CA LYS A 504 -6.35 -2.87 -22.61
C LYS A 504 -5.00 -2.34 -22.11
N ILE A 505 -3.93 -3.13 -22.28
CA ILE A 505 -2.56 -2.73 -21.93
C ILE A 505 -2.12 -1.53 -22.78
N GLU A 506 -2.34 -1.59 -24.09
CA GLU A 506 -2.03 -0.49 -25.01
C GLU A 506 -2.82 0.77 -24.65
N THR A 507 -4.12 0.64 -24.35
CA THR A 507 -4.98 1.76 -23.94
C THR A 507 -4.44 2.47 -22.71
N ILE A 508 -4.07 1.72 -21.63
CA ILE A 508 -3.46 2.35 -20.45
C ILE A 508 -2.13 3.02 -20.79
N ALA A 509 -1.29 2.36 -21.57
CA ALA A 509 0.02 2.88 -21.92
C ALA A 509 -0.06 4.16 -22.77
N THR A 510 -0.97 4.22 -23.74
CA THR A 510 -1.14 5.40 -24.61
C THR A 510 -1.93 6.51 -23.94
N GLU A 511 -3.04 6.19 -23.29
CA GLU A 511 -3.96 7.19 -22.71
C GLU A 511 -3.45 7.78 -21.39
N ILE A 512 -2.87 6.96 -20.51
CA ILE A 512 -2.42 7.39 -19.17
C ILE A 512 -0.94 7.76 -19.16
N TYR A 513 -0.09 6.96 -19.82
CA TYR A 513 1.36 7.19 -19.80
C TYR A 513 1.85 8.01 -21.00
N HIS A 514 1.05 8.17 -22.06
CA HIS A 514 1.41 8.78 -23.34
C HIS A 514 2.62 8.10 -23.99
N ALA A 515 2.67 6.77 -23.88
CA ALA A 515 3.65 5.95 -24.57
C ALA A 515 3.38 5.93 -26.09
N GLY A 516 4.43 5.84 -26.87
CA GLY A 516 4.33 5.69 -28.33
C GLY A 516 4.04 4.24 -28.75
N GLU A 517 4.53 3.28 -27.96
CA GLU A 517 4.34 1.85 -28.25
C GLU A 517 4.40 0.96 -27.02
N VAL A 518 3.79 -0.23 -27.14
CA VAL A 518 3.92 -1.32 -26.16
C VAL A 518 4.66 -2.48 -26.80
N ILE A 519 5.79 -2.85 -26.22
CA ILE A 519 6.63 -3.96 -26.66
C ILE A 519 6.36 -5.17 -25.77
N ALA A 520 6.00 -6.31 -26.36
CA ALA A 520 5.84 -7.57 -25.65
C ALA A 520 6.37 -8.73 -26.47
N GLU A 521 7.10 -9.62 -25.82
CA GLU A 521 7.56 -10.85 -26.45
C GLU A 521 6.39 -11.72 -26.92
N LYS A 522 6.65 -12.60 -27.90
CA LYS A 522 5.66 -13.54 -28.42
C LYS A 522 5.04 -14.42 -27.32
N SER A 523 5.86 -14.87 -26.38
CA SER A 523 5.45 -15.66 -25.22
C SER A 523 4.39 -14.97 -24.35
N VAL A 524 4.55 -13.67 -24.11
CA VAL A 524 3.60 -12.84 -23.35
C VAL A 524 2.27 -12.72 -24.10
N ARG A 525 2.32 -12.43 -25.40
CA ARG A 525 1.12 -12.31 -26.25
C ARG A 525 0.36 -13.65 -26.34
N GLU A 526 1.07 -14.77 -26.46
CA GLU A 526 0.47 -16.09 -26.47
C GLU A 526 -0.17 -16.45 -25.13
N GLN A 527 0.46 -16.05 -24.01
CA GLN A 527 -0.10 -16.27 -22.68
C GLN A 527 -1.41 -15.48 -22.48
N LEU A 528 -1.47 -14.21 -22.89
CA LEU A 528 -2.70 -13.41 -22.82
C LEU A 528 -3.82 -14.03 -23.66
N LYS A 529 -3.54 -14.47 -24.90
CA LYS A 529 -4.51 -15.18 -25.75
C LYS A 529 -4.99 -16.50 -25.11
N GLN A 530 -4.09 -17.23 -24.46
CA GLN A 530 -4.46 -18.45 -23.75
C GLN A 530 -5.46 -18.12 -22.63
N TRP A 531 -5.23 -17.06 -21.85
CA TRP A 531 -6.14 -16.65 -20.78
C TRP A 531 -7.48 -16.12 -21.31
N GLU A 532 -7.50 -15.42 -22.44
CA GLU A 532 -8.75 -15.06 -23.12
C GLU A 532 -9.57 -16.31 -23.47
N GLY A 533 -8.94 -17.33 -24.04
CA GLY A 533 -9.58 -18.62 -24.36
C GLY A 533 -10.03 -19.40 -23.12
N GLN A 534 -9.44 -19.16 -21.96
CA GLN A 534 -9.81 -19.75 -20.67
C GLN A 534 -10.89 -18.96 -19.92
N GLY A 535 -11.43 -17.88 -20.50
CA GLY A 535 -12.50 -17.07 -19.93
C GLY A 535 -12.05 -15.87 -19.09
N TYR A 536 -10.75 -15.56 -19.06
CA TYR A 536 -10.20 -14.42 -18.31
C TYR A 536 -10.11 -13.13 -19.14
N GLY A 537 -10.61 -13.09 -20.38
CA GLY A 537 -10.50 -11.93 -21.28
C GLY A 537 -11.18 -10.65 -20.77
N LYS A 538 -12.18 -10.77 -19.90
CA LYS A 538 -12.90 -9.63 -19.31
C LYS A 538 -12.19 -9.00 -18.09
N LEU A 539 -11.09 -9.60 -17.62
CA LEU A 539 -10.39 -9.06 -16.45
C LEU A 539 -9.72 -7.71 -16.76
N PRO A 540 -9.75 -6.75 -15.82
CA PRO A 540 -9.00 -5.51 -15.93
C PRO A 540 -7.49 -5.76 -15.77
N ILE A 541 -6.72 -4.79 -16.22
CA ILE A 541 -5.26 -4.79 -16.19
C ILE A 541 -4.76 -4.03 -14.96
N CYS A 542 -3.76 -4.60 -14.31
CA CYS A 542 -3.00 -3.98 -13.22
C CYS A 542 -1.55 -3.76 -13.70
N MET A 543 -1.26 -2.55 -14.20
CA MET A 543 0.09 -2.21 -14.63
C MET A 543 1.03 -2.10 -13.44
N ALA A 544 2.10 -2.88 -13.45
CA ALA A 544 3.18 -2.87 -12.47
C ALA A 544 4.42 -2.21 -13.09
N LYS A 545 4.66 -0.94 -12.72
CA LYS A 545 5.78 -0.14 -13.22
C LYS A 545 6.40 0.72 -12.12
N THR A 546 7.50 1.40 -12.44
CA THR A 546 8.07 2.41 -11.53
C THR A 546 7.05 3.49 -11.20
N GLN A 547 7.01 3.91 -9.94
CA GLN A 547 6.16 4.99 -9.46
C GLN A 547 6.71 6.41 -9.76
N TYR A 548 7.96 6.52 -10.17
CA TYR A 548 8.69 7.80 -10.28
C TYR A 548 8.54 8.52 -11.63
N SER A 549 7.92 7.88 -12.60
CA SER A 549 7.75 8.40 -13.95
C SER A 549 6.47 7.85 -14.60
N PHE A 550 5.92 8.55 -15.59
CA PHE A 550 4.92 7.97 -16.49
C PHE A 550 5.49 6.84 -17.34
N SER A 551 6.80 6.89 -17.66
CA SER A 551 7.50 5.83 -18.39
C SER A 551 7.89 4.65 -17.48
N THR A 552 8.58 3.67 -18.05
CA THR A 552 9.21 2.55 -17.31
C THR A 552 10.61 2.88 -16.80
N ASP A 553 11.19 4.04 -17.19
CA ASP A 553 12.46 4.55 -16.69
C ASP A 553 12.22 5.55 -15.54
N PRO A 554 12.68 5.25 -14.30
CA PRO A 554 12.48 6.14 -13.15
C PRO A 554 13.22 7.49 -13.25
N ASN A 555 14.17 7.62 -14.18
CA ASN A 555 14.94 8.84 -14.38
C ASN A 555 14.28 9.80 -15.40
N LEU A 556 13.35 9.31 -16.20
CA LEU A 556 12.63 10.11 -17.20
C LEU A 556 11.47 10.86 -16.53
N ARG A 557 11.79 11.96 -15.87
CA ARG A 557 10.86 12.76 -15.06
C ARG A 557 10.02 13.73 -15.89
N GLY A 558 9.10 14.44 -15.23
CA GLY A 558 8.20 15.39 -15.86
C GLY A 558 7.02 14.72 -16.53
N ALA A 559 6.76 15.04 -17.79
CA ALA A 559 5.67 14.47 -18.59
C ALA A 559 6.19 13.89 -19.91
N PRO A 560 6.95 12.78 -19.89
CA PRO A 560 7.50 12.16 -21.09
C PRO A 560 6.40 11.68 -22.04
N THR A 561 6.68 11.73 -23.34
CA THR A 561 5.82 11.22 -24.43
C THR A 561 6.62 10.28 -25.33
N ASP A 562 5.92 9.52 -26.14
CA ASP A 562 6.48 8.70 -27.22
C ASP A 562 7.56 7.67 -26.79
N HIS A 563 7.59 7.35 -25.50
CA HIS A 563 8.47 6.31 -24.96
C HIS A 563 7.85 4.92 -25.16
N SER A 564 8.70 3.89 -25.21
CA SER A 564 8.25 2.50 -25.27
C SER A 564 7.94 1.95 -23.89
N VAL A 565 6.87 1.15 -23.76
CA VAL A 565 6.54 0.36 -22.58
C VAL A 565 6.83 -1.11 -22.87
N ALA A 566 7.92 -1.64 -22.28
CA ALA A 566 8.30 -3.03 -22.46
C ALA A 566 7.62 -3.90 -21.38
N VAL A 567 6.75 -4.82 -21.81
CA VAL A 567 6.13 -5.84 -20.95
C VAL A 567 7.09 -7.01 -20.80
N ARG A 568 7.60 -7.21 -19.58
CA ARG A 568 8.52 -8.29 -19.23
C ARG A 568 7.78 -9.61 -18.95
N GLU A 569 6.68 -9.52 -18.21
CA GLU A 569 5.95 -10.69 -17.68
C GLU A 569 4.50 -10.31 -17.43
N VAL A 570 3.62 -11.29 -17.54
CA VAL A 570 2.21 -11.17 -17.12
C VAL A 570 1.88 -12.26 -16.10
N ARG A 571 1.07 -11.91 -15.08
CA ARG A 571 0.61 -12.83 -14.04
C ARG A 571 -0.89 -12.76 -13.89
N LEU A 572 -1.53 -13.93 -13.84
CA LEU A 572 -2.96 -14.04 -13.61
C LEU A 572 -3.24 -14.06 -12.11
N SER A 573 -3.93 -13.05 -11.61
CA SER A 573 -4.53 -13.02 -10.27
C SER A 573 -6.02 -13.32 -10.39
N ALA A 574 -6.33 -14.60 -10.63
CA ALA A 574 -7.68 -15.06 -10.98
C ALA A 574 -8.69 -14.83 -9.84
N GLY A 575 -8.27 -15.06 -8.60
CA GLY A 575 -9.09 -14.83 -7.41
C GLY A 575 -9.35 -13.34 -7.14
N ALA A 576 -8.31 -12.50 -7.25
CA ALA A 576 -8.46 -11.06 -7.17
C ALA A 576 -9.24 -10.51 -8.39
N GLY A 577 -9.16 -11.21 -9.51
CA GLY A 577 -9.89 -10.92 -10.73
C GLY A 577 -9.27 -9.75 -11.51
N PHE A 578 -7.94 -9.75 -11.70
CA PHE A 578 -7.21 -8.86 -12.61
C PHE A 578 -5.94 -9.54 -13.12
N ILE A 579 -5.34 -8.97 -14.15
CA ILE A 579 -4.07 -9.45 -14.71
C ILE A 579 -2.99 -8.42 -14.39
N VAL A 580 -1.91 -8.87 -13.73
CA VAL A 580 -0.74 -8.04 -13.45
C VAL A 580 0.18 -8.04 -14.67
N VAL A 581 0.53 -6.86 -15.15
CA VAL A 581 1.44 -6.65 -16.28
C VAL A 581 2.71 -6.00 -15.76
N ILE A 582 3.78 -6.77 -15.70
CA ILE A 582 5.05 -6.34 -15.12
C ILE A 582 5.91 -5.70 -16.21
N THR A 583 6.24 -4.41 -15.99
CA THR A 583 7.13 -3.63 -16.86
C THR A 583 8.38 -3.22 -16.07
N GLY A 584 9.52 -3.18 -16.74
CA GLY A 584 10.78 -2.78 -16.10
C GLY A 584 11.21 -3.68 -14.93
N GLU A 585 11.94 -3.13 -13.96
CA GLU A 585 12.53 -3.86 -12.83
C GLU A 585 11.65 -3.80 -11.56
N ILE A 586 10.42 -4.27 -11.65
CA ILE A 586 9.54 -4.36 -10.47
C ILE A 586 9.83 -5.62 -9.67
N MET A 587 10.00 -5.45 -8.36
CA MET A 587 10.28 -6.52 -7.40
C MET A 587 9.10 -6.75 -6.47
N THR A 588 8.65 -8.01 -6.41
CA THR A 588 7.60 -8.45 -5.48
C THR A 588 8.12 -8.75 -4.07
N MET A 589 9.45 -8.86 -3.92
CA MET A 589 10.15 -8.93 -2.64
C MET A 589 11.22 -7.83 -2.60
N PRO A 590 10.92 -6.65 -1.99
CA PRO A 590 11.90 -5.59 -1.82
C PRO A 590 13.08 -6.04 -0.95
N GLY A 591 14.24 -5.43 -1.14
CA GLY A 591 15.37 -5.59 -0.23
C GLY A 591 15.46 -4.42 0.75
N LEU A 592 16.09 -4.64 1.89
CA LEU A 592 16.48 -3.54 2.76
C LEU A 592 17.50 -2.63 2.03
N PRO A 593 17.42 -1.30 2.21
CA PRO A 593 18.40 -0.37 1.66
C PRO A 593 19.75 -0.49 2.38
N ARG A 594 20.75 0.26 1.91
CA ARG A 594 22.09 0.26 2.53
C ARG A 594 22.04 0.69 4.01
N THR A 595 21.19 1.64 4.34
CA THR A 595 20.94 2.13 5.71
C THR A 595 19.45 2.05 5.96
N PRO A 596 18.94 0.94 6.50
CA PRO A 596 17.52 0.78 6.75
C PRO A 596 17.05 1.59 7.97
N SER A 597 15.77 1.94 7.99
CA SER A 597 15.16 2.64 9.13
C SER A 597 15.30 1.87 10.44
N SER A 598 15.34 0.53 10.37
CA SER A 598 15.54 -0.35 11.53
C SER A 598 16.82 -0.06 12.35
N GLU A 599 17.85 0.56 11.77
CA GLU A 599 19.05 0.96 12.53
C GLU A 599 18.78 2.10 13.53
N LYS A 600 17.66 2.82 13.39
CA LYS A 600 17.28 3.95 14.22
C LYS A 600 16.08 3.68 15.11
N ILE A 601 15.39 2.54 14.90
CA ILE A 601 14.21 2.15 15.66
C ILE A 601 14.64 1.31 16.86
N PHE A 602 14.36 1.80 18.08
CA PHE A 602 14.71 1.11 19.32
C PHE A 602 13.72 1.50 20.45
N LEU A 603 13.82 0.82 21.58
CA LEU A 603 13.12 1.21 22.81
C LEU A 603 14.04 2.01 23.71
N ASN A 604 13.58 3.17 24.20
CA ASN A 604 14.29 3.94 25.20
C ASN A 604 14.15 3.31 26.60
N ASP A 605 14.81 3.89 27.62
CA ASP A 605 14.80 3.40 29.00
C ASP A 605 13.41 3.34 29.65
N GLN A 606 12.42 4.05 29.08
CA GLN A 606 11.03 4.06 29.51
C GLN A 606 10.16 3.05 28.75
N GLY A 607 10.73 2.26 27.84
CA GLY A 607 10.04 1.31 26.99
C GLY A 607 9.23 1.98 25.85
N GLN A 608 9.51 3.24 25.54
CA GLN A 608 8.88 3.94 24.41
C GLN A 608 9.69 3.75 23.14
N ILE A 609 9.01 3.68 22.02
CA ILE A 609 9.64 3.50 20.71
C ILE A 609 10.25 4.83 20.25
N GLU A 610 11.52 4.77 19.83
CA GLU A 610 12.24 5.88 19.22
C GLU A 610 12.54 5.56 17.75
N GLY A 611 12.61 6.59 16.91
CA GLY A 611 13.01 6.46 15.50
C GLY A 611 11.98 5.84 14.58
N LEU A 612 10.75 5.61 15.02
CA LEU A 612 9.70 5.03 14.18
C LEU A 612 9.14 6.06 13.16
N PHE A 613 9.35 7.33 13.31
CA PHE A 613 9.12 8.42 12.31
C PHE A 613 9.21 9.79 13.01
#